data_a42bb11b0050bcae31c9c1f1eeaa57c5
#
_entry.id   a42bb11b0050bcae31c9c1f1eeaa57c5
#
_cell.length_a   1.000
_cell.length_b   1.000
_cell.length_c   1.000
_cell.angle_alpha   90.00
_cell.angle_beta   90.00
_cell.angle_gamma   90.00
#
_symmetry.space_group_name_H-M   'P 1'
#
loop_
_entity.id
_entity.type
_entity.pdbx_description
1 polymer ?
#
loop_
_entity_poly.entity_id
_entity_poly.type
_entity_poly.pdbx_seq_one_letter_code
_entity_poly.pdbx_strand_id
1 'polypeptide(L)'
;KEGVRTVILGKPNAGKSSLLNVLLGEDRAIVTDIAGTTRDVLEEHLNLKGISLNIMDTAGIRDTEDVVEKIGVDRAKEYADKADLILYVIDASRPLDENDAEILHLIKGKRAIILLNKSDLDMQVTKEQEELPEEFPVIEISAKNVQGIEELEDTLKEMFFQGELTFND
;
A
#
# COMPACT_ATOMS: atom_id res chain seq x y z
N LYS A 1 15.28 12.78 -8.79
CA LYS A 1 14.96 11.39 -8.51
C LYS A 1 13.54 11.09 -8.79
N GLU A 2 13.33 9.85 -9.14
CA GLU A 2 12.01 9.49 -9.60
C GLU A 2 11.03 9.15 -8.54
N GLY A 3 11.43 9.17 -7.32
CA GLY A 3 10.52 8.83 -6.27
C GLY A 3 10.53 7.35 -5.95
N VAL A 4 9.66 6.96 -5.04
CA VAL A 4 9.64 5.62 -4.48
C VAL A 4 8.63 4.78 -5.25
N ARG A 5 9.10 3.73 -5.90
CA ARG A 5 8.20 2.82 -6.60
C ARG A 5 7.44 2.00 -5.56
N THR A 6 6.14 2.14 -5.58
CA THR A 6 5.29 1.60 -4.54
C THR A 6 4.23 0.70 -5.15
N VAL A 7 3.99 -0.44 -4.54
CA VAL A 7 2.90 -1.30 -4.93
C VAL A 7 1.97 -1.48 -3.74
N ILE A 8 0.67 -1.49 -4.02
CA ILE A 8 -0.34 -1.74 -3.00
C ILE A 8 -0.86 -3.15 -3.23
N LEU A 9 -0.60 -4.01 -2.26
CA LEU A 9 -1.07 -5.39 -2.31
C LEU A 9 -2.20 -5.56 -1.31
N GLY A 10 -3.10 -6.49 -1.61
CA GLY A 10 -4.21 -6.78 -0.72
C GLY A 10 -5.27 -7.57 -1.45
N LYS A 11 -6.13 -8.20 -0.68
CA LYS A 11 -7.24 -8.92 -1.26
C LYS A 11 -8.24 -7.95 -1.87
N PRO A 12 -9.12 -8.41 -2.75
CA PRO A 12 -10.04 -7.50 -3.44
C PRO A 12 -10.87 -6.63 -2.52
N ASN A 13 -11.28 -7.15 -1.38
CA ASN A 13 -12.15 -6.39 -0.49
C ASN A 13 -11.41 -5.71 0.63
N ALA A 14 -10.09 -5.65 0.57
CA ALA A 14 -9.31 -5.06 1.64
C ALA A 14 -9.39 -3.53 1.66
N GLY A 15 -9.82 -2.92 0.55
CA GLY A 15 -9.92 -1.47 0.51
C GLY A 15 -8.77 -0.79 -0.21
N LYS A 16 -8.12 -1.49 -1.10
CA LYS A 16 -6.99 -0.90 -1.85
C LYS A 16 -7.43 0.31 -2.67
N SER A 17 -8.57 0.19 -3.32
CA SER A 17 -9.07 1.26 -4.16
C SER A 17 -9.43 2.48 -3.32
N SER A 18 -10.07 2.25 -2.18
CA SER A 18 -10.41 3.35 -1.29
C SER A 18 -9.16 4.03 -0.75
N LEU A 19 -8.15 3.22 -0.41
CA LEU A 19 -6.90 3.79 0.07
C LEU A 19 -6.24 4.62 -1.01
N LEU A 20 -6.18 4.09 -2.22
CA LEU A 20 -5.58 4.84 -3.32
C LEU A 20 -6.29 6.16 -3.53
N ASN A 21 -7.61 6.15 -3.49
CA ASN A 21 -8.36 7.39 -3.67
C ASN A 21 -8.07 8.40 -2.58
N VAL A 22 -7.91 7.93 -1.35
CA VAL A 22 -7.55 8.83 -0.25
C VAL A 22 -6.17 9.42 -0.47
N LEU A 23 -5.22 8.59 -0.89
CA LEU A 23 -3.86 9.06 -1.12
C LEU A 23 -3.81 10.03 -2.30
N LEU A 24 -4.69 9.85 -3.26
CA LEU A 24 -4.76 10.73 -4.42
C LEU A 24 -5.63 11.96 -4.18
N GLY A 25 -5.94 12.25 -2.92
CA GLY A 25 -6.73 13.42 -2.61
C GLY A 25 -6.15 14.67 -3.23
N GLU A 26 -6.99 15.70 -3.33
CA GLU A 26 -6.71 16.84 -4.20
C GLU A 26 -5.36 17.45 -3.99
N ASP A 27 -4.93 17.53 -2.76
CA ASP A 27 -3.69 18.24 -2.46
C ASP A 27 -2.46 17.35 -2.57
N ARG A 28 -2.66 16.08 -2.86
CA ARG A 28 -1.56 15.14 -2.89
C ARG A 28 -1.18 14.70 -4.29
N ALA A 29 -2.17 14.62 -5.17
CA ALA A 29 -1.93 14.07 -6.49
C ALA A 29 -1.26 15.08 -7.40
N ILE A 30 -0.33 14.59 -8.19
CA ILE A 30 0.21 15.39 -9.28
C ILE A 30 -0.60 15.00 -10.50
N VAL A 31 -1.45 15.92 -10.93
CA VAL A 31 -2.36 15.62 -12.00
C VAL A 31 -1.74 16.00 -13.32
N THR A 32 -1.49 15.02 -14.15
CA THR A 32 -1.17 15.28 -15.54
C THR A 32 -2.33 14.75 -16.35
N ASP A 33 -3.06 15.65 -16.88
CA ASP A 33 -4.28 15.30 -17.55
C ASP A 33 -4.08 15.39 -19.05
N ILE A 34 -3.38 14.42 -19.59
CA ILE A 34 -3.13 14.40 -21.01
C ILE A 34 -4.06 13.38 -21.62
N ALA A 35 -4.98 13.88 -22.41
CA ALA A 35 -5.97 13.03 -23.04
C ALA A 35 -5.29 12.05 -23.97
N GLY A 36 -5.76 10.84 -23.96
CA GLY A 36 -5.28 9.82 -24.86
C GLY A 36 -4.13 8.98 -24.35
N THR A 37 -3.50 9.40 -23.26
CA THR A 37 -2.40 8.63 -22.72
C THR A 37 -2.76 7.84 -21.50
N THR A 38 -3.93 8.09 -20.94
CA THR A 38 -4.32 7.49 -19.66
C THR A 38 -4.45 5.99 -19.73
N ARG A 39 -4.72 5.48 -20.91
CA ARG A 39 -4.94 4.07 -21.08
C ARG A 39 -3.69 3.26 -20.81
N ASP A 40 -2.56 3.81 -21.15
CA ASP A 40 -1.30 3.10 -21.00
C ASP A 40 -0.58 3.44 -19.71
N VAL A 41 -1.14 4.34 -18.92
CA VAL A 41 -0.49 4.75 -17.68
C VAL A 41 -0.97 3.83 -16.58
N LEU A 42 -0.08 2.95 -16.14
CA LEU A 42 -0.37 2.03 -15.06
C LEU A 42 0.22 2.49 -13.74
N GLU A 43 0.62 3.76 -13.69
CA GLU A 43 1.21 4.33 -12.49
C GLU A 43 0.54 5.63 -12.15
N GLU A 44 0.47 5.89 -10.85
CA GLU A 44 0.01 7.17 -10.35
C GLU A 44 1.12 7.77 -9.52
N HIS A 45 1.26 9.08 -9.63
CA HIS A 45 2.31 9.78 -8.90
C HIS A 45 1.67 10.66 -7.86
N LEU A 46 2.19 10.59 -6.64
CA LEU A 46 1.66 11.43 -5.59
C LEU A 46 2.76 11.81 -4.63
N ASN A 47 2.48 12.85 -3.84
CA ASN A 47 3.43 13.38 -2.88
C ASN A 47 2.79 13.34 -1.50
N LEU A 48 3.42 12.63 -0.57
CA LEU A 48 2.95 12.57 0.80
C LEU A 48 4.02 13.19 1.69
N LYS A 49 3.76 14.42 2.09
CA LYS A 49 4.66 15.17 2.99
C LYS A 49 6.09 15.18 2.48
N GLY A 50 6.24 15.43 1.19
CA GLY A 50 7.55 15.52 0.59
C GLY A 50 8.12 14.24 0.06
N ILE A 51 7.44 13.13 0.28
CA ILE A 51 7.87 11.84 -0.26
C ILE A 51 7.11 11.59 -1.56
N SER A 52 7.84 11.46 -2.65
CA SER A 52 7.22 11.16 -3.94
C SER A 52 7.02 9.67 -4.08
N LEU A 53 5.79 9.26 -4.29
CA LEU A 53 5.47 7.85 -4.50
C LEU A 53 4.98 7.65 -5.92
N ASN A 54 5.49 6.61 -6.56
CA ASN A 54 4.99 6.15 -7.84
C ASN A 54 4.24 4.86 -7.60
N ILE A 55 2.92 4.92 -7.61
CA ILE A 55 2.10 3.74 -7.33
C ILE A 55 1.98 2.94 -8.61
N MET A 56 2.48 1.71 -8.58
CA MET A 56 2.49 0.84 -9.73
C MET A 56 1.22 0.01 -9.80
N ASP A 57 0.86 -0.38 -11.01
CA ASP A 57 -0.26 -1.31 -11.25
C ASP A 57 -1.57 -0.80 -10.68
N THR A 58 -1.86 0.48 -10.95
CA THR A 58 -3.11 1.05 -10.46
C THR A 58 -4.31 0.43 -11.16
N ALA A 59 -4.13 -0.06 -12.38
CA ALA A 59 -5.24 -0.72 -13.06
C ALA A 59 -5.70 -1.95 -12.28
N GLY A 60 -4.75 -2.71 -11.74
CA GLY A 60 -5.11 -3.87 -10.95
C GLY A 60 -5.83 -3.50 -9.66
N ILE A 61 -5.55 -2.31 -9.14
CA ILE A 61 -6.24 -1.84 -7.95
C ILE A 61 -7.66 -1.45 -8.27
N ARG A 62 -7.86 -0.77 -9.41
CA ARG A 62 -9.17 -0.24 -9.75
C ARG A 62 -10.08 -1.26 -10.38
N ASP A 63 -9.51 -2.28 -11.00
CA ASP A 63 -10.27 -3.33 -11.67
C ASP A 63 -10.55 -4.45 -10.69
N THR A 64 -11.27 -4.17 -9.64
CA THR A 64 -11.45 -5.15 -8.59
C THR A 64 -12.81 -5.79 -8.60
N GLU A 65 -13.48 -5.74 -9.71
CA GLU A 65 -14.81 -6.32 -9.74
C GLU A 65 -14.79 -7.82 -9.94
N ASP A 66 -13.66 -8.34 -10.31
CA ASP A 66 -13.53 -9.78 -10.43
C ASP A 66 -13.61 -10.40 -9.07
N VAL A 67 -14.33 -11.50 -9.00
CA VAL A 67 -14.55 -12.19 -7.75
C VAL A 67 -13.36 -13.08 -7.45
N VAL A 68 -12.20 -12.47 -7.30
CA VAL A 68 -11.01 -13.20 -6.91
C VAL A 68 -10.82 -12.95 -5.44
N GLU A 69 -10.91 -13.99 -4.64
CA GLU A 69 -10.81 -13.84 -3.20
C GLU A 69 -9.40 -13.99 -2.69
N LYS A 70 -8.46 -14.22 -3.59
CA LYS A 70 -7.08 -14.42 -3.19
C LYS A 70 -6.17 -13.50 -3.98
N ILE A 71 -5.05 -13.18 -3.35
CA ILE A 71 -4.00 -12.47 -4.04
C ILE A 71 -3.17 -13.50 -4.78
N GLY A 72 -2.99 -13.28 -6.08
CA GLY A 72 -2.13 -14.15 -6.86
C GLY A 72 -0.70 -14.04 -6.40
N VAL A 73 -0.11 -15.15 -6.00
CA VAL A 73 1.23 -15.13 -5.44
C VAL A 73 2.26 -14.73 -6.49
N ASP A 74 2.14 -15.25 -7.70
CA ASP A 74 3.10 -14.93 -8.75
C ASP A 74 3.08 -13.44 -9.10
N ARG A 75 1.88 -12.89 -9.20
CA ARG A 75 1.76 -11.47 -9.51
C ARG A 75 2.28 -10.62 -8.38
N ALA A 76 1.94 -10.99 -7.14
CA ALA A 76 2.43 -10.24 -5.99
C ALA A 76 3.95 -10.27 -5.94
N LYS A 77 4.54 -11.43 -6.22
CA LYS A 77 5.99 -11.53 -6.20
C LYS A 77 6.62 -10.65 -7.28
N GLU A 78 6.02 -10.65 -8.45
CA GLU A 78 6.56 -9.85 -9.55
C GLU A 78 6.59 -8.37 -9.17
N TYR A 79 5.50 -7.87 -8.63
CA TYR A 79 5.47 -6.44 -8.28
C TYR A 79 6.29 -6.15 -7.03
N ALA A 80 6.31 -7.07 -6.09
CA ALA A 80 7.11 -6.86 -4.89
C ALA A 80 8.60 -6.77 -5.24
N ASP A 81 9.03 -7.55 -6.21
CA ASP A 81 10.44 -7.53 -6.61
C ASP A 81 10.81 -6.22 -7.32
N LYS A 82 9.84 -5.58 -7.96
CA LYS A 82 10.09 -4.33 -8.66
C LYS A 82 9.93 -3.10 -7.78
N ALA A 83 9.23 -3.24 -6.68
CA ALA A 83 8.88 -2.09 -5.86
C ALA A 83 9.98 -1.75 -4.87
N ASP A 84 10.07 -0.47 -4.56
CA ASP A 84 10.91 0.00 -3.47
C ASP A 84 10.16 -0.04 -2.15
N LEU A 85 8.85 -0.06 -2.21
CA LEU A 85 7.99 -0.05 -1.03
C LEU A 85 6.72 -0.83 -1.31
N ILE A 86 6.32 -1.64 -0.34
CA ILE A 86 5.09 -2.41 -0.45
C ILE A 86 4.14 -1.95 0.63
N LEU A 87 2.92 -1.61 0.23
CA LEU A 87 1.85 -1.33 1.18
C LEU A 87 0.89 -2.51 1.13
N TYR A 88 0.89 -3.32 2.18
CA TYR A 88 0.03 -4.49 2.23
C TYR A 88 -1.20 -4.15 3.04
N VAL A 89 -2.34 -4.10 2.36
CA VAL A 89 -3.60 -3.69 2.97
C VAL A 89 -4.37 -4.92 3.37
N ILE A 90 -4.72 -4.98 4.64
CA ILE A 90 -5.45 -6.11 5.22
C ILE A 90 -6.81 -5.59 5.69
N ASP A 91 -7.86 -6.35 5.39
CA ASP A 91 -9.18 -6.09 5.96
C ASP A 91 -9.16 -6.60 7.40
N ALA A 92 -8.97 -5.69 8.34
CA ALA A 92 -8.78 -6.07 9.73
C ALA A 92 -10.08 -6.53 10.40
N SER A 93 -11.20 -6.39 9.72
CA SER A 93 -12.46 -6.88 10.27
C SER A 93 -12.65 -8.37 10.06
N ARG A 94 -11.69 -9.04 9.44
CA ARG A 94 -11.73 -10.47 9.18
C ARG A 94 -10.42 -11.10 9.61
N PRO A 95 -10.45 -12.35 10.04
CA PRO A 95 -9.19 -12.99 10.46
C PRO A 95 -8.26 -13.24 9.27
N LEU A 96 -6.99 -13.35 9.56
CA LEU A 96 -6.00 -13.70 8.55
C LEU A 96 -6.19 -15.13 8.12
N ASP A 97 -5.84 -15.42 6.86
CA ASP A 97 -5.93 -16.77 6.34
C ASP A 97 -4.62 -17.18 5.69
N GLU A 98 -4.63 -18.31 5.00
CA GLU A 98 -3.42 -18.85 4.41
C GLU A 98 -2.84 -17.96 3.33
N ASN A 99 -3.71 -17.29 2.58
CA ASN A 99 -3.24 -16.38 1.54
C ASN A 99 -2.49 -15.21 2.16
N ASP A 100 -2.98 -14.69 3.28
CA ASP A 100 -2.24 -13.64 3.99
C ASP A 100 -0.88 -14.15 4.42
N ALA A 101 -0.82 -15.37 4.92
CA ALA A 101 0.46 -15.93 5.35
C ALA A 101 1.43 -16.04 4.18
N GLU A 102 0.93 -16.45 3.04
CA GLU A 102 1.77 -16.56 1.84
C GLU A 102 2.35 -15.22 1.45
N ILE A 103 1.52 -14.19 1.44
CA ILE A 103 1.99 -12.86 1.03
C ILE A 103 2.93 -12.27 2.07
N LEU A 104 2.62 -12.46 3.35
CA LEU A 104 3.50 -11.96 4.40
C LEU A 104 4.88 -12.63 4.34
N HIS A 105 4.89 -13.90 4.02
CA HIS A 105 6.16 -14.59 3.85
C HIS A 105 6.93 -14.06 2.63
N LEU A 106 6.19 -13.79 1.57
CA LEU A 106 6.79 -13.34 0.31
C LEU A 106 7.47 -11.98 0.46
N ILE A 107 6.92 -11.10 1.28
CA ILE A 107 7.47 -9.75 1.40
C ILE A 107 8.53 -9.63 2.49
N LYS A 108 8.84 -10.71 3.17
CA LYS A 108 9.90 -10.68 4.16
C LYS A 108 11.21 -10.24 3.53
N GLY A 109 11.96 -9.40 4.24
CA GLY A 109 13.20 -8.89 3.74
C GLY A 109 13.07 -7.71 2.82
N LYS A 110 11.85 -7.34 2.46
CA LYS A 110 11.61 -6.18 1.63
C LYS A 110 11.09 -5.05 2.48
N ARG A 111 11.06 -3.84 1.92
CA ARG A 111 10.55 -2.69 2.65
C ARG A 111 9.04 -2.65 2.50
N ALA A 112 8.33 -2.79 3.59
CA ALA A 112 6.87 -2.89 3.55
C ALA A 112 6.24 -2.27 4.77
N ILE A 113 5.00 -1.83 4.61
CA ILE A 113 4.16 -1.34 5.70
C ILE A 113 2.87 -2.14 5.67
N ILE A 114 2.45 -2.64 6.81
CA ILE A 114 1.20 -3.37 6.94
C ILE A 114 0.13 -2.38 7.35
N LEU A 115 -0.93 -2.31 6.56
CA LEU A 115 -2.03 -1.40 6.84
C LEU A 115 -3.26 -2.22 7.23
N LEU A 116 -3.66 -2.10 8.48
CA LEU A 116 -4.85 -2.77 8.97
C LEU A 116 -6.03 -1.85 8.72
N ASN A 117 -6.69 -2.08 7.61
CA ASN A 117 -7.79 -1.22 7.15
C ASN A 117 -9.10 -1.63 7.82
N LYS A 118 -10.07 -0.72 7.76
CA LYS A 118 -11.39 -0.91 8.34
C LYS A 118 -11.32 -0.96 9.86
N SER A 119 -10.42 -0.13 10.41
CA SER A 119 -10.25 -0.05 11.86
C SER A 119 -11.49 0.54 12.55
N ASP A 120 -12.40 1.12 11.77
CA ASP A 120 -13.67 1.61 12.30
C ASP A 120 -14.65 0.48 12.57
N LEU A 121 -14.37 -0.73 12.12
CA LEU A 121 -15.20 -1.90 12.36
C LEU A 121 -14.60 -2.72 13.51
N ASP A 122 -15.32 -3.75 13.91
CA ASP A 122 -14.79 -4.68 14.91
C ASP A 122 -13.57 -5.38 14.34
N MET A 123 -12.43 -5.19 15.00
CA MET A 123 -11.19 -5.69 14.47
C MET A 123 -10.95 -7.13 14.89
N GLN A 124 -10.66 -7.97 13.91
CA GLN A 124 -10.25 -9.34 14.14
C GLN A 124 -8.73 -9.49 14.07
N VAL A 125 -8.05 -8.50 13.51
CA VAL A 125 -6.59 -8.49 13.42
C VAL A 125 -6.10 -7.23 14.10
N THR A 126 -5.14 -7.37 15.00
CA THR A 126 -4.58 -6.23 15.71
C THR A 126 -3.08 -6.14 15.45
N LYS A 127 -2.49 -5.03 15.89
CA LYS A 127 -1.06 -4.82 15.69
C LYS A 127 -0.21 -5.88 16.38
N GLU A 128 -0.73 -6.47 17.44
CA GLU A 128 0.03 -7.45 18.22
C GLU A 128 -0.13 -8.87 17.71
N GLN A 129 -0.81 -9.02 16.57
CA GLN A 129 -1.05 -10.35 16.02
C GLN A 129 0.29 -11.05 15.74
N GLU A 130 0.39 -12.30 16.18
CA GLU A 130 1.63 -13.04 16.02
C GLU A 130 1.99 -13.26 14.55
N GLU A 131 0.99 -13.39 13.72
CA GLU A 131 1.21 -13.65 12.30
C GLU A 131 1.86 -12.49 11.57
N LEU A 132 1.82 -11.29 12.15
CA LEU A 132 2.40 -10.13 11.51
C LEU A 132 3.88 -10.04 11.85
N PRO A 133 4.76 -10.01 10.82
CA PRO A 133 6.20 -9.94 11.11
C PRO A 133 6.57 -8.66 11.85
N GLU A 134 7.44 -8.79 12.81
CA GLU A 134 7.85 -7.65 13.61
C GLU A 134 8.69 -6.64 12.85
N GLU A 135 9.25 -7.07 11.75
CA GLU A 135 10.13 -6.18 10.99
C GLU A 135 9.38 -5.06 10.28
N PHE A 136 8.06 -5.18 10.14
CA PHE A 136 7.28 -4.21 9.39
C PHE A 136 6.49 -3.31 10.32
N PRO A 137 6.44 -2.00 10.03
CA PRO A 137 5.49 -1.13 10.72
C PRO A 137 4.07 -1.59 10.45
N VAL A 138 3.23 -1.52 11.46
CA VAL A 138 1.82 -1.88 11.34
C VAL A 138 1.01 -0.67 11.75
N ILE A 139 0.13 -0.22 10.86
CA ILE A 139 -0.66 0.99 11.07
C ILE A 139 -2.13 0.65 10.91
N GLU A 140 -2.93 1.07 11.86
CA GLU A 140 -4.38 0.92 11.78
C GLU A 140 -4.96 2.10 11.03
N ILE A 141 -5.73 1.82 9.98
CA ILE A 141 -6.32 2.87 9.17
C ILE A 141 -7.80 2.58 8.94
N SER A 142 -8.51 3.62 8.55
CA SER A 142 -9.83 3.49 7.96
C SER A 142 -9.85 4.38 6.74
N ALA A 143 -9.68 3.77 5.57
CA ALA A 143 -9.69 4.55 4.34
C ALA A 143 -11.03 5.23 4.14
N LYS A 144 -12.12 4.55 4.54
CA LYS A 144 -13.44 5.13 4.43
C LYS A 144 -13.59 6.42 5.22
N ASN A 145 -13.04 6.43 6.43
CA ASN A 145 -13.15 7.59 7.31
C ASN A 145 -11.93 8.47 7.30
N VAL A 146 -10.99 8.18 6.44
CA VAL A 146 -9.73 8.92 6.28
C VAL A 146 -9.00 9.04 7.62
N GLN A 147 -8.87 7.90 8.30
CA GLN A 147 -8.19 7.83 9.59
C GLN A 147 -6.89 7.05 9.44
N GLY A 148 -5.88 7.48 10.19
CA GLY A 148 -4.59 6.82 10.20
C GLY A 148 -3.67 7.20 9.05
N ILE A 149 -4.14 8.07 8.16
CA ILE A 149 -3.35 8.44 6.99
C ILE A 149 -2.16 9.29 7.40
N GLU A 150 -2.34 10.12 8.40
CA GLU A 150 -1.24 10.95 8.88
C GLU A 150 -0.12 10.09 9.48
N GLU A 151 -0.50 9.04 10.18
CA GLU A 151 0.50 8.12 10.72
C GLU A 151 1.24 7.42 9.60
N LEU A 152 0.54 7.08 8.53
CA LEU A 152 1.19 6.49 7.36
C LEU A 152 2.19 7.47 6.76
N GLU A 153 1.80 8.73 6.61
CA GLU A 153 2.69 9.74 6.07
C GLU A 153 3.92 9.91 6.93
N ASP A 154 3.74 9.93 8.25
CA ASP A 154 4.86 10.07 9.15
C ASP A 154 5.80 8.88 9.09
N THR A 155 5.23 7.69 8.95
CA THR A 155 6.03 6.47 8.84
C THR A 155 6.86 6.49 7.55
N LEU A 156 6.26 6.93 6.46
CA LEU A 156 6.99 7.04 5.20
C LEU A 156 8.14 8.03 5.32
N LYS A 157 7.87 9.14 5.98
CA LYS A 157 8.89 10.15 6.19
C LYS A 157 10.06 9.58 6.95
N GLU A 158 9.75 8.84 7.99
CA GLU A 158 10.78 8.21 8.80
C GLU A 158 11.61 7.21 7.99
N MET A 159 10.93 6.43 7.17
CA MET A 159 11.62 5.39 6.41
C MET A 159 12.50 5.96 5.32
N PHE A 160 12.06 7.01 4.65
CA PHE A 160 12.73 7.45 3.43
C PHE A 160 13.57 8.70 3.60
N PHE A 161 13.20 9.60 4.49
CA PHE A 161 14.06 10.75 4.72
C PHE A 161 15.36 10.33 5.38
N GLN A 162 15.30 9.44 6.35
CA GLN A 162 16.50 8.96 6.97
C GLN A 162 17.37 8.19 5.99
N GLY A 163 16.72 7.39 5.14
CA GLY A 163 17.46 6.68 4.12
C GLY A 163 18.15 7.60 3.16
N GLU A 164 17.49 8.70 2.82
CA GLU A 164 18.09 9.67 1.91
C GLU A 164 19.30 10.34 2.52
N LEU A 165 19.22 10.63 3.79
CA LEU A 165 20.37 11.22 4.44
C LEU A 165 21.56 10.28 4.39
N THR A 166 21.30 9.00 4.41
CA THR A 166 22.35 8.01 4.32
C THR A 166 22.91 7.91 2.91
N PHE A 167 22.04 8.05 1.92
CA PHE A 167 22.45 7.86 0.53
C PHE A 167 22.96 9.10 -0.13
N ASN A 168 22.75 10.21 0.47
CA ASN A 168 23.05 11.47 -0.16
C ASN A 168 24.48 11.87 0.00
N ASP A 169 25.34 10.98 -0.09
CA ASP A 169 26.76 11.29 0.12
C ASP A 169 27.50 11.56 -1.14
#